data_49e6d5762e729733fd0f0211ca14d167
#
_entry.id   49e6d5762e729733fd0f0211ca14d167
#
_cell.length_a   1.000
_cell.length_b   1.000
_cell.length_c   1.000
_cell.angle_alpha   90.00
_cell.angle_beta   90.00
_cell.angle_gamma   90.00
#
_symmetry.space_group_name_H-M   'P 1'
#
loop_
_entity.id
_entity.type
_entity.pdbx_description
1 polymer ?
#
loop_
_entity_poly.entity_id
_entity_poly.type
_entity_poly.pdbx_seq_one_letter_code
_entity_poly.pdbx_strand_id
1 'polypeptide(L)'
;MAKKQFKAESKRLLDLMINSIYTHKEIFLREIISNASDAIDKLCYLSLPDDKVGLDRGDFKIEITADKDARTLTVSDNGIGMDKDELENNLGVIASSGSYKFRQEADQKENIDIIGQFGVGFYSAFMVADEITVVTKKYGAETAYRWQSSGADGYTVAECEKASVGTDVIMHLKADTDEEKYSEYLDGYRLYELVKKYSDYIRYPIRMLRPTRRVKEGSDPEKPEYEYVDEMTTVNSMVPLWQRPRGEVTDEEYEKFYQSIAHSFDKPQRVITASVEGAVTYKALLFIPLQRPMDFYSEGYEKGLQLYSAGVMIMDHCDALLPDYLRFVRGVVDSPDLSLNISRELLQHDRQLKVIGNSLEKKLRADLEKLLRDDREGYEKFYENFGRAIGFGIAGPDGLSRKEALQDLLLFYSSTEKKLVTLREYVDRMPESQKYIYYAAGENVSAIDHLPQTELLKDKNYEILYLTGETDEFVLQMLGKYADKEFRSIVDGELDLGDEEEKVLDEKPELMQFVKETLGDKIKEARASRRLKTHPVCMTAGEGLSFEMEKYFKNFQMPTPVKADRILELNTDHPAVQAMEAAMTSDRAKAELYAKILYDQALLIAGLPLEDPSEYTDLVAELMK
;
A
#
# COMPACT_ATOMS: atom_id res chain seq x y z
N MET A 1 9.06 -53.92 -0.83
CA MET A 1 7.75 -53.51 -1.42
C MET A 1 8.07 -52.76 -2.71
N ALA A 2 7.45 -53.16 -3.83
CA ALA A 2 7.60 -52.51 -5.10
C ALA A 2 6.84 -51.17 -5.04
N LYS A 3 7.48 -50.01 -5.34
CA LYS A 3 6.82 -48.73 -5.52
C LYS A 3 5.86 -48.81 -6.71
N LYS A 4 4.57 -48.54 -6.48
CA LYS A 4 3.56 -48.40 -7.54
C LYS A 4 3.49 -46.93 -7.98
N GLN A 5 3.43 -46.69 -9.27
CA GLN A 5 3.21 -45.35 -9.83
C GLN A 5 1.72 -44.99 -9.76
N PHE A 6 1.40 -43.72 -9.49
CA PHE A 6 0.05 -43.20 -9.61
C PHE A 6 -0.40 -43.21 -11.07
N LYS A 7 -1.66 -43.59 -11.31
CA LYS A 7 -2.30 -43.46 -12.63
C LYS A 7 -3.09 -42.15 -12.64
N ALA A 8 -2.94 -41.36 -13.69
CA ALA A 8 -3.66 -40.10 -13.87
C ALA A 8 -4.80 -40.25 -14.85
N GLU A 9 -5.98 -39.70 -14.52
CA GLU A 9 -7.09 -39.52 -15.46
C GLU A 9 -6.89 -38.18 -16.19
N SER A 10 -6.31 -38.20 -17.38
CA SER A 10 -5.93 -37.00 -18.16
C SER A 10 -7.11 -36.06 -18.40
N LYS A 11 -8.32 -36.59 -18.68
CA LYS A 11 -9.54 -35.80 -18.87
C LYS A 11 -9.87 -34.96 -17.64
N ARG A 12 -9.90 -35.60 -16.46
CA ARG A 12 -10.23 -34.90 -15.20
C ARG A 12 -9.16 -33.91 -14.77
N LEU A 13 -7.89 -34.22 -15.06
CA LEU A 13 -6.80 -33.26 -14.81
C LEU A 13 -6.93 -32.02 -15.70
N LEU A 14 -7.26 -32.19 -16.97
CA LEU A 14 -7.46 -31.06 -17.89
C LEU A 14 -8.66 -30.21 -17.46
N ASP A 15 -9.79 -30.83 -17.06
CA ASP A 15 -10.94 -30.12 -16.54
C ASP A 15 -10.61 -29.32 -15.27
N LEU A 16 -9.83 -29.88 -14.35
CA LEU A 16 -9.36 -29.16 -13.15
C LEU A 16 -8.44 -28.00 -13.51
N MET A 17 -7.58 -28.18 -14.50
CA MET A 17 -6.67 -27.12 -14.96
C MET A 17 -7.41 -25.97 -15.62
N ILE A 18 -8.41 -26.26 -16.44
CA ILE A 18 -9.22 -25.23 -17.14
C ILE A 18 -10.10 -24.46 -16.13
N ASN A 19 -10.68 -25.15 -15.14
CA ASN A 19 -11.74 -24.57 -14.30
C ASN A 19 -11.30 -24.19 -12.88
N SER A 20 -10.08 -24.54 -12.44
CA SER A 20 -9.67 -24.35 -11.03
C SER A 20 -8.29 -23.73 -10.82
N ILE A 21 -7.44 -23.66 -11.83
CA ILE A 21 -6.09 -23.12 -11.69
C ILE A 21 -6.07 -21.59 -11.76
N TYR A 22 -6.88 -21.02 -12.65
CA TYR A 22 -6.93 -19.59 -12.89
C TYR A 22 -8.19 -18.97 -12.31
N THR A 23 -8.04 -17.88 -11.59
CA THR A 23 -9.15 -17.15 -10.99
C THR A 23 -9.85 -16.24 -12.03
N HIS A 24 -9.07 -15.66 -12.94
CA HIS A 24 -9.54 -14.73 -13.96
C HIS A 24 -9.37 -15.30 -15.38
N LYS A 25 -10.45 -15.38 -16.14
CA LYS A 25 -10.42 -15.95 -17.49
C LYS A 25 -9.57 -15.13 -18.46
N GLU A 26 -9.53 -13.82 -18.30
CA GLU A 26 -8.77 -12.90 -19.15
C GLU A 26 -7.25 -13.19 -19.22
N ILE A 27 -6.74 -13.97 -18.28
CA ILE A 27 -5.33 -14.39 -18.22
C ILE A 27 -4.94 -15.28 -19.41
N PHE A 28 -5.90 -15.92 -20.10
CA PHE A 28 -5.60 -16.75 -21.26
C PHE A 28 -4.75 -16.00 -22.29
N LEU A 29 -5.06 -14.73 -22.54
CA LEU A 29 -4.33 -13.93 -23.53
C LEU A 29 -2.88 -13.70 -23.11
N ARG A 30 -2.63 -13.43 -21.82
CA ARG A 30 -1.27 -13.33 -21.25
C ARG A 30 -0.47 -14.60 -21.48
N GLU A 31 -1.06 -15.76 -21.21
CA GLU A 31 -0.37 -17.05 -21.34
C GLU A 31 -0.03 -17.37 -22.81
N ILE A 32 -0.95 -17.10 -23.74
CA ILE A 32 -0.70 -17.33 -25.18
C ILE A 32 0.36 -16.37 -25.71
N ILE A 33 0.32 -15.09 -25.34
CA ILE A 33 1.36 -14.11 -25.70
C ILE A 33 2.72 -14.49 -25.11
N SER A 34 2.75 -14.98 -23.86
CA SER A 34 3.99 -15.45 -23.22
C SER A 34 4.61 -16.64 -23.96
N ASN A 35 3.78 -17.60 -24.42
CA ASN A 35 4.24 -18.72 -25.22
C ASN A 35 4.77 -18.28 -26.58
N ALA A 36 4.14 -17.31 -27.22
CA ALA A 36 4.60 -16.70 -28.45
C ALA A 36 5.96 -16.00 -28.27
N SER A 37 6.14 -15.23 -27.18
CA SER A 37 7.42 -14.63 -26.81
C SER A 37 8.52 -15.67 -26.63
N ASP A 38 8.25 -16.76 -25.88
CA ASP A 38 9.21 -17.85 -25.67
C ASP A 38 9.60 -18.54 -26.99
N ALA A 39 8.65 -18.69 -27.94
CA ALA A 39 8.93 -19.26 -29.25
C ALA A 39 9.86 -18.37 -30.07
N ILE A 40 9.71 -17.06 -29.97
CA ILE A 40 10.60 -16.08 -30.59
C ILE A 40 11.97 -16.08 -29.93
N ASP A 41 12.04 -16.11 -28.57
CA ASP A 41 13.30 -16.17 -27.83
C ASP A 41 14.16 -17.37 -28.26
N LYS A 42 13.53 -18.54 -28.46
CA LYS A 42 14.23 -19.73 -28.96
C LYS A 42 14.80 -19.54 -30.36
N LEU A 43 14.05 -18.93 -31.27
CA LEU A 43 14.54 -18.65 -32.62
C LEU A 43 15.63 -17.58 -32.62
N CYS A 44 15.47 -16.54 -31.79
CA CYS A 44 16.45 -15.49 -31.61
C CYS A 44 17.77 -16.06 -31.07
N TYR A 45 17.72 -16.99 -30.13
CA TYR A 45 18.91 -17.69 -29.62
C TYR A 45 19.61 -18.50 -30.71
N LEU A 46 18.87 -19.24 -31.53
CA LEU A 46 19.42 -19.98 -32.66
C LEU A 46 20.01 -19.07 -33.73
N SER A 47 19.53 -17.83 -33.88
CA SER A 47 20.06 -16.87 -34.83
C SER A 47 21.43 -16.30 -34.46
N LEU A 48 21.84 -16.40 -33.18
CA LEU A 48 23.16 -15.90 -32.74
C LEU A 48 24.33 -16.63 -33.41
N PRO A 49 24.32 -17.99 -33.56
CA PRO A 49 25.33 -18.73 -34.29
C PRO A 49 25.00 -18.97 -35.78
N ASP A 50 23.77 -18.77 -36.23
CA ASP A 50 23.30 -19.14 -37.59
C ASP A 50 22.71 -17.94 -38.35
N ASP A 51 23.53 -17.31 -39.20
CA ASP A 51 23.14 -16.20 -40.08
C ASP A 51 22.02 -16.55 -41.07
N LYS A 52 21.69 -17.84 -41.25
CA LYS A 52 20.64 -18.31 -42.15
C LYS A 52 19.22 -18.06 -41.65
N VAL A 53 19.03 -17.71 -40.38
CA VAL A 53 17.72 -17.33 -39.85
C VAL A 53 17.13 -16.14 -40.64
N GLY A 54 17.99 -15.23 -41.10
CA GLY A 54 17.61 -14.16 -42.03
C GLY A 54 16.60 -13.16 -41.49
N LEU A 55 16.40 -13.12 -40.19
CA LEU A 55 15.52 -12.18 -39.49
C LEU A 55 16.37 -11.28 -38.58
N ASP A 56 16.23 -9.99 -38.77
CA ASP A 56 16.75 -9.01 -37.82
C ASP A 56 15.85 -8.93 -36.58
N ARG A 57 16.40 -8.45 -35.46
CA ARG A 57 15.67 -8.35 -34.19
C ARG A 57 14.37 -7.54 -34.31
N GLY A 58 14.27 -6.63 -35.27
CA GLY A 58 13.09 -5.83 -35.57
C GLY A 58 12.00 -6.56 -36.38
N ASP A 59 12.29 -7.72 -36.95
CA ASP A 59 11.35 -8.50 -37.77
C ASP A 59 10.49 -9.44 -36.90
N PHE A 60 10.92 -9.74 -35.67
CA PHE A 60 10.16 -10.55 -34.76
C PHE A 60 8.92 -9.80 -34.30
N LYS A 61 7.78 -10.49 -34.26
CA LYS A 61 6.48 -9.92 -33.88
C LYS A 61 5.49 -10.95 -33.39
N ILE A 62 4.53 -10.48 -32.62
CA ILE A 62 3.32 -11.18 -32.24
C ILE A 62 2.15 -10.40 -32.82
N GLU A 63 1.24 -11.06 -33.55
CA GLU A 63 0.07 -10.43 -34.14
C GLU A 63 -1.21 -10.98 -33.54
N ILE A 64 -2.14 -10.09 -33.13
CA ILE A 64 -3.44 -10.45 -32.59
C ILE A 64 -4.51 -10.01 -33.60
N THR A 65 -5.33 -10.96 -34.04
CA THR A 65 -6.42 -10.72 -34.99
C THR A 65 -7.71 -11.32 -34.49
N ALA A 66 -8.77 -10.52 -34.43
CA ALA A 66 -10.12 -10.95 -34.05
C ALA A 66 -11.03 -10.91 -35.29
N ASP A 67 -11.76 -12.00 -35.53
CA ASP A 67 -12.83 -12.09 -36.52
C ASP A 67 -14.16 -12.28 -35.78
N LYS A 68 -15.00 -11.23 -35.79
CA LYS A 68 -16.29 -11.23 -35.11
C LYS A 68 -17.31 -12.16 -35.76
N ASP A 69 -17.28 -12.29 -37.08
CA ASP A 69 -18.22 -13.11 -37.83
C ASP A 69 -17.92 -14.60 -37.65
N ALA A 70 -16.66 -14.97 -37.68
CA ALA A 70 -16.21 -16.34 -37.40
C ALA A 70 -16.09 -16.65 -35.91
N ARG A 71 -16.26 -15.66 -35.01
CA ARG A 71 -16.02 -15.76 -33.58
C ARG A 71 -14.63 -16.32 -33.24
N THR A 72 -13.61 -15.96 -34.00
CA THR A 72 -12.25 -16.43 -33.75
C THR A 72 -11.32 -15.33 -33.30
N LEU A 73 -10.48 -15.65 -32.33
CA LEU A 73 -9.33 -14.86 -31.91
C LEU A 73 -8.05 -15.60 -32.26
N THR A 74 -7.17 -14.98 -33.03
CA THR A 74 -5.90 -15.57 -33.45
C THR A 74 -4.74 -14.80 -32.85
N VAL A 75 -3.79 -15.53 -32.26
CA VAL A 75 -2.49 -15.00 -31.85
C VAL A 75 -1.43 -15.71 -32.68
N SER A 76 -0.68 -14.94 -33.49
CA SER A 76 0.36 -15.43 -34.40
C SER A 76 1.73 -14.95 -33.95
N ASP A 77 2.74 -15.83 -34.00
CA ASP A 77 4.14 -15.49 -33.82
C ASP A 77 4.97 -15.95 -35.03
N ASN A 78 6.10 -15.30 -35.21
CA ASN A 78 7.12 -15.73 -36.18
C ASN A 78 8.35 -16.32 -35.46
N GLY A 79 8.10 -17.06 -34.38
CA GLY A 79 9.11 -17.78 -33.61
C GLY A 79 9.55 -19.10 -34.27
N ILE A 80 10.16 -19.98 -33.45
CA ILE A 80 10.79 -21.22 -33.95
C ILE A 80 9.81 -22.21 -34.59
N GLY A 81 8.51 -22.16 -34.26
CA GLY A 81 7.51 -23.14 -34.65
C GLY A 81 7.74 -24.53 -34.05
N MET A 82 6.94 -25.52 -34.50
CA MET A 82 7.00 -26.89 -33.99
C MET A 82 6.88 -27.90 -35.13
N ASP A 83 7.62 -29.01 -35.05
CA ASP A 83 7.38 -30.21 -35.86
C ASP A 83 6.26 -31.09 -35.22
N LYS A 84 5.96 -32.23 -35.86
CA LYS A 84 4.89 -33.12 -35.41
C LYS A 84 5.15 -33.67 -34.02
N ASP A 85 6.36 -34.12 -33.77
CA ASP A 85 6.71 -34.75 -32.48
C ASP A 85 6.70 -33.69 -31.35
N GLU A 86 7.14 -32.49 -31.65
CA GLU A 86 7.07 -31.35 -30.69
C GLU A 86 5.62 -30.93 -30.41
N LEU A 87 4.73 -30.91 -31.41
CA LEU A 87 3.30 -30.68 -31.23
C LEU A 87 2.68 -31.72 -30.27
N GLU A 88 2.93 -33.00 -30.51
CA GLU A 88 2.43 -34.08 -29.69
C GLU A 88 3.01 -34.03 -28.24
N ASN A 89 4.29 -33.68 -28.08
CA ASN A 89 4.96 -33.60 -26.79
C ASN A 89 4.62 -32.34 -26.00
N ASN A 90 4.43 -31.18 -26.66
CA ASN A 90 4.21 -29.90 -26.00
C ASN A 90 2.72 -29.58 -25.80
N LEU A 91 1.84 -29.98 -26.72
CA LEU A 91 0.39 -29.73 -26.65
C LEU A 91 -0.43 -30.98 -26.36
N GLY A 92 0.12 -32.18 -26.59
CA GLY A 92 -0.53 -33.44 -26.31
C GLY A 92 -0.22 -34.03 -24.93
N VAL A 93 0.80 -33.51 -24.23
CA VAL A 93 1.20 -33.97 -22.90
C VAL A 93 1.00 -32.84 -21.89
N ILE A 94 0.08 -33.04 -20.96
CA ILE A 94 -0.23 -32.07 -19.91
C ILE A 94 0.99 -31.90 -18.98
N ALA A 95 1.30 -30.64 -18.63
CA ALA A 95 2.46 -30.23 -17.81
C ALA A 95 3.83 -30.57 -18.44
N SER A 96 3.91 -30.65 -19.77
CA SER A 96 5.17 -30.74 -20.52
C SER A 96 5.55 -29.36 -21.06
N SER A 97 6.64 -28.78 -20.58
CA SER A 97 7.13 -27.48 -21.07
C SER A 97 8.36 -27.66 -21.96
N GLY A 98 8.18 -27.41 -23.27
CA GLY A 98 9.31 -27.33 -24.21
C GLY A 98 10.25 -26.16 -23.92
N SER A 99 9.75 -25.09 -23.32
CA SER A 99 10.53 -23.94 -22.91
C SER A 99 11.43 -24.27 -21.70
N TYR A 100 10.92 -25.03 -20.74
CA TYR A 100 11.70 -25.50 -19.60
C TYR A 100 12.83 -26.45 -20.01
N LYS A 101 12.56 -27.40 -20.95
CA LYS A 101 13.58 -28.31 -21.49
C LYS A 101 14.67 -27.53 -22.22
N PHE A 102 14.30 -26.57 -23.04
CA PHE A 102 15.24 -25.71 -23.75
C PHE A 102 16.14 -24.91 -22.79
N ARG A 103 15.58 -24.39 -21.70
CA ARG A 103 16.35 -23.68 -20.66
C ARG A 103 17.37 -24.60 -19.96
N GLN A 104 17.06 -25.87 -19.79
CA GLN A 104 17.98 -26.85 -19.19
C GLN A 104 19.13 -27.25 -20.14
N GLU A 105 18.86 -27.22 -21.46
CA GLU A 105 19.81 -27.60 -22.51
C GLU A 105 20.70 -26.43 -22.94
N ALA A 106 20.18 -25.19 -22.87
CA ALA A 106 20.95 -23.99 -23.12
C ALA A 106 22.01 -23.80 -21.99
N ASP A 107 23.27 -23.57 -22.40
CA ASP A 107 24.41 -23.43 -21.48
C ASP A 107 24.08 -22.38 -20.39
N GLN A 108 24.37 -22.70 -19.13
CA GLN A 108 24.11 -21.86 -17.93
C GLN A 108 24.75 -20.45 -17.98
N LYS A 109 25.43 -20.10 -19.03
CA LYS A 109 26.19 -18.85 -19.22
C LYS A 109 25.38 -17.73 -19.87
N GLU A 110 24.24 -18.01 -20.50
CA GLU A 110 23.40 -16.98 -21.12
C GLU A 110 22.06 -16.95 -20.42
N ASN A 111 21.74 -15.81 -19.80
CA ASN A 111 20.45 -15.54 -19.19
C ASN A 111 19.36 -15.47 -20.26
N ILE A 112 18.77 -16.61 -20.61
CA ILE A 112 17.57 -16.67 -21.43
C ILE A 112 16.37 -16.57 -20.48
N ASP A 113 15.73 -15.43 -20.47
CA ASP A 113 14.54 -15.16 -19.66
C ASP A 113 13.29 -15.83 -20.27
N ILE A 114 13.18 -17.14 -20.12
CA ILE A 114 12.02 -17.91 -20.56
C ILE A 114 10.87 -17.70 -19.57
N ILE A 115 9.70 -17.31 -20.08
CA ILE A 115 8.50 -17.02 -19.31
C ILE A 115 7.75 -18.32 -18.95
N GLY A 116 7.51 -19.23 -19.90
CA GLY A 116 6.68 -20.42 -19.77
C GLY A 116 7.41 -21.61 -19.13
N GLN A 117 7.24 -21.83 -17.82
CA GLN A 117 7.96 -22.88 -17.08
C GLN A 117 7.12 -24.14 -16.80
N PHE A 118 5.78 -24.04 -16.74
CA PHE A 118 4.92 -25.10 -16.19
C PHE A 118 4.25 -26.00 -17.24
N GLY A 119 4.22 -25.60 -18.53
CA GLY A 119 3.58 -26.38 -19.60
C GLY A 119 2.07 -26.50 -19.47
N VAL A 120 1.42 -25.55 -18.81
CA VAL A 120 -0.02 -25.52 -18.60
C VAL A 120 -0.70 -24.26 -19.15
N GLY A 121 0.06 -23.19 -19.37
CA GLY A 121 -0.45 -21.89 -19.82
C GLY A 121 -1.28 -21.98 -21.11
N PHE A 122 -0.89 -22.82 -22.06
CA PHE A 122 -1.62 -23.04 -23.31
C PHE A 122 -3.08 -23.46 -23.07
N TYR A 123 -3.34 -24.34 -22.09
CA TYR A 123 -4.68 -24.84 -21.83
C TYR A 123 -5.63 -23.80 -21.23
N SER A 124 -5.12 -22.67 -20.76
CA SER A 124 -5.95 -21.54 -20.32
C SER A 124 -6.86 -21.00 -21.43
N ALA A 125 -6.49 -21.18 -22.70
CA ALA A 125 -7.31 -20.81 -23.84
C ALA A 125 -8.68 -21.54 -23.88
N PHE A 126 -8.78 -22.76 -23.32
CA PHE A 126 -10.05 -23.47 -23.21
C PHE A 126 -11.01 -22.86 -22.16
N MET A 127 -10.56 -21.93 -21.33
CA MET A 127 -11.49 -21.17 -20.48
C MET A 127 -12.46 -20.32 -21.33
N VAL A 128 -11.99 -19.81 -22.46
CA VAL A 128 -12.75 -18.90 -23.34
C VAL A 128 -13.13 -19.50 -24.69
N ALA A 129 -12.42 -20.54 -25.15
CA ALA A 129 -12.65 -21.20 -26.42
C ALA A 129 -13.29 -22.58 -26.25
N ASP A 130 -14.16 -22.96 -27.17
CA ASP A 130 -14.72 -24.31 -27.30
C ASP A 130 -13.93 -25.17 -28.29
N GLU A 131 -13.15 -24.55 -29.17
CA GLU A 131 -12.20 -25.22 -30.06
C GLU A 131 -10.93 -24.40 -30.22
N ILE A 132 -9.77 -25.07 -30.21
CA ILE A 132 -8.47 -24.47 -30.47
C ILE A 132 -7.81 -25.19 -31.62
N THR A 133 -7.39 -24.43 -32.64
CA THR A 133 -6.58 -24.89 -33.76
C THR A 133 -5.19 -24.24 -33.69
N VAL A 134 -4.14 -25.03 -33.73
CA VAL A 134 -2.76 -24.55 -33.80
C VAL A 134 -2.18 -24.92 -35.16
N VAL A 135 -1.77 -23.93 -35.95
CA VAL A 135 -1.10 -24.11 -37.25
C VAL A 135 0.36 -23.67 -37.10
N THR A 136 1.30 -24.57 -37.31
CA THR A 136 2.70 -24.31 -37.03
C THR A 136 3.64 -24.86 -38.09
N LYS A 137 4.74 -24.13 -38.32
CA LYS A 137 5.83 -24.55 -39.20
C LYS A 137 7.15 -24.30 -38.48
N LYS A 138 7.91 -25.37 -38.25
CA LYS A 138 9.21 -25.29 -37.58
C LYS A 138 10.26 -24.66 -38.47
N TYR A 139 11.16 -23.87 -37.92
CA TYR A 139 12.34 -23.34 -38.59
C TYR A 139 13.16 -24.49 -39.24
N GLY A 140 13.47 -24.35 -40.52
CA GLY A 140 14.21 -25.34 -41.29
C GLY A 140 13.39 -26.54 -41.81
N ALA A 141 12.08 -26.62 -41.47
CA ALA A 141 11.19 -27.67 -41.99
C ALA A 141 10.43 -27.23 -43.26
N GLU A 142 10.19 -28.17 -44.16
CA GLU A 142 9.36 -27.93 -45.34
C GLU A 142 7.87 -28.09 -45.02
N THR A 143 7.52 -29.04 -44.13
CA THR A 143 6.14 -29.40 -43.79
C THR A 143 5.62 -28.61 -42.61
N ALA A 144 4.40 -28.12 -42.71
CA ALA A 144 3.66 -27.52 -41.60
C ALA A 144 2.60 -28.49 -41.07
N TYR A 145 2.21 -28.30 -39.81
CA TYR A 145 1.24 -29.16 -39.12
C TYR A 145 0.13 -28.34 -38.49
N ARG A 146 -1.06 -28.94 -38.47
CA ARG A 146 -2.25 -28.44 -37.78
C ARG A 146 -2.63 -29.40 -36.65
N TRP A 147 -2.64 -28.90 -35.45
CA TRP A 147 -3.20 -29.53 -34.25
C TRP A 147 -4.56 -28.92 -33.96
N GLN A 148 -5.54 -29.74 -33.58
CA GLN A 148 -6.89 -29.27 -33.27
C GLN A 148 -7.49 -30.06 -32.12
N SER A 149 -8.17 -29.37 -31.18
CA SER A 149 -8.82 -29.97 -30.02
C SER A 149 -9.99 -29.12 -29.56
N SER A 150 -11.05 -29.80 -29.09
CA SER A 150 -12.19 -29.20 -28.40
C SER A 150 -12.11 -29.43 -26.87
N GLY A 151 -10.92 -29.65 -26.32
CA GLY A 151 -10.66 -29.82 -24.89
C GLY A 151 -10.41 -31.28 -24.49
N ALA A 152 -11.11 -31.75 -23.47
CA ALA A 152 -10.81 -33.00 -22.78
C ALA A 152 -11.05 -34.29 -23.61
N ASP A 153 -11.62 -34.20 -24.80
CA ASP A 153 -11.95 -35.39 -25.66
C ASP A 153 -10.77 -35.81 -26.57
N GLY A 154 -9.64 -35.10 -26.49
CA GLY A 154 -8.42 -35.41 -27.24
C GLY A 154 -8.11 -34.39 -28.33
N TYR A 155 -7.17 -34.73 -29.22
CA TYR A 155 -6.71 -33.87 -30.29
C TYR A 155 -6.43 -34.64 -31.56
N THR A 156 -6.35 -33.92 -32.69
CA THR A 156 -5.92 -34.43 -33.98
C THR A 156 -4.70 -33.68 -34.46
N VAL A 157 -3.79 -34.35 -35.18
CA VAL A 157 -2.66 -33.74 -35.88
C VAL A 157 -2.68 -34.13 -37.34
N ALA A 158 -2.57 -33.16 -38.24
CA ALA A 158 -2.55 -33.36 -39.67
C ALA A 158 -1.53 -32.44 -40.33
N GLU A 159 -1.00 -32.84 -41.47
CA GLU A 159 -0.18 -31.94 -42.32
C GLU A 159 -1.07 -30.84 -42.92
N CYS A 160 -0.51 -29.65 -43.05
CA CYS A 160 -1.21 -28.50 -43.63
C CYS A 160 -0.23 -27.60 -44.38
N GLU A 161 -0.74 -26.55 -45.02
CA GLU A 161 0.07 -25.50 -45.66
C GLU A 161 0.22 -24.31 -44.70
N LYS A 162 1.45 -23.84 -44.53
CA LYS A 162 1.79 -22.57 -43.88
C LYS A 162 3.03 -21.99 -44.58
N ALA A 163 2.89 -20.78 -45.11
CA ALA A 163 3.93 -20.15 -45.92
C ALA A 163 5.17 -19.77 -45.07
N SER A 164 4.97 -19.19 -43.89
CA SER A 164 6.03 -18.69 -43.03
C SER A 164 6.28 -19.60 -41.81
N VAL A 165 7.51 -19.56 -41.30
CA VAL A 165 7.87 -20.15 -40.02
C VAL A 165 7.11 -19.46 -38.89
N GLY A 166 6.82 -20.19 -37.79
CA GLY A 166 6.12 -19.69 -36.63
C GLY A 166 4.82 -20.43 -36.32
N THR A 167 4.02 -19.91 -35.41
CA THR A 167 2.82 -20.55 -34.91
C THR A 167 1.62 -19.60 -34.90
N ASP A 168 0.46 -20.07 -35.36
CA ASP A 168 -0.83 -19.40 -35.20
C ASP A 168 -1.69 -20.21 -34.24
N VAL A 169 -2.12 -19.61 -33.15
CA VAL A 169 -3.09 -20.16 -32.18
C VAL A 169 -4.44 -19.52 -32.45
N ILE A 170 -5.35 -20.30 -33.04
CA ILE A 170 -6.70 -19.88 -33.43
C ILE A 170 -7.68 -20.43 -32.44
N MET A 171 -8.37 -19.55 -31.72
CA MET A 171 -9.34 -19.86 -30.67
C MET A 171 -10.74 -19.52 -31.18
N HIS A 172 -11.61 -20.53 -31.35
CA HIS A 172 -13.03 -20.30 -31.58
C HIS A 172 -13.70 -20.07 -30.22
N LEU A 173 -14.23 -18.85 -30.01
CA LEU A 173 -14.74 -18.43 -28.70
C LEU A 173 -16.12 -19.02 -28.43
N LYS A 174 -16.32 -19.45 -27.18
CA LYS A 174 -17.59 -19.93 -26.66
C LYS A 174 -18.73 -18.96 -26.91
N ALA A 175 -19.96 -19.48 -27.02
CA ALA A 175 -21.14 -18.65 -27.09
C ALA A 175 -21.31 -17.86 -25.78
N ASP A 176 -21.84 -16.64 -25.90
CA ASP A 176 -22.15 -15.81 -24.75
C ASP A 176 -23.28 -16.47 -23.91
N THR A 177 -23.19 -16.30 -22.60
CA THR A 177 -24.22 -16.75 -21.65
C THR A 177 -24.79 -15.54 -20.90
N ASP A 178 -25.81 -15.77 -20.07
CA ASP A 178 -26.37 -14.70 -19.24
C ASP A 178 -25.35 -14.15 -18.22
N GLU A 179 -24.40 -15.00 -17.80
CA GLU A 179 -23.38 -14.67 -16.78
C GLU A 179 -22.06 -14.21 -17.39
N GLU A 180 -21.74 -14.62 -18.64
CA GLU A 180 -20.43 -14.41 -19.26
C GLU A 180 -20.53 -14.01 -20.72
N LYS A 181 -19.80 -12.96 -21.09
CA LYS A 181 -19.73 -12.42 -22.47
C LYS A 181 -18.37 -12.70 -23.12
N TYR A 182 -18.21 -13.88 -23.67
CA TYR A 182 -16.96 -14.25 -24.37
C TYR A 182 -16.71 -13.42 -25.61
N SER A 183 -17.75 -12.84 -26.22
CA SER A 183 -17.61 -11.92 -27.36
C SER A 183 -16.85 -10.64 -27.03
N GLU A 184 -16.67 -10.28 -25.74
CA GLU A 184 -15.81 -9.15 -25.35
C GLU A 184 -14.36 -9.32 -25.79
N TYR A 185 -13.86 -10.56 -25.87
CA TYR A 185 -12.52 -10.87 -26.36
C TYR A 185 -12.36 -10.79 -27.88
N LEU A 186 -13.40 -10.42 -28.61
CA LEU A 186 -13.36 -10.04 -30.04
C LEU A 186 -13.36 -8.51 -30.21
N ASP A 187 -13.47 -7.76 -29.13
CA ASP A 187 -13.42 -6.30 -29.19
C ASP A 187 -11.97 -5.79 -29.14
N GLY A 188 -11.59 -5.00 -30.13
CA GLY A 188 -10.22 -4.50 -30.25
C GLY A 188 -9.78 -3.58 -29.11
N TYR A 189 -10.73 -2.86 -28.45
CA TYR A 189 -10.40 -2.04 -27.29
C TYR A 189 -10.13 -2.91 -26.07
N ARG A 190 -10.97 -3.91 -25.82
CA ARG A 190 -10.77 -4.87 -24.72
C ARG A 190 -9.46 -5.64 -24.84
N LEU A 191 -9.13 -6.12 -26.03
CA LEU A 191 -7.85 -6.77 -26.30
C LEU A 191 -6.66 -5.84 -26.04
N TYR A 192 -6.77 -4.58 -26.45
CA TYR A 192 -5.75 -3.58 -26.16
C TYR A 192 -5.54 -3.37 -24.65
N GLU A 193 -6.62 -3.24 -23.87
CA GLU A 193 -6.54 -3.11 -22.41
C GLU A 193 -5.84 -4.32 -21.78
N LEU A 194 -6.17 -5.53 -22.22
CA LEU A 194 -5.55 -6.75 -21.71
C LEU A 194 -4.06 -6.83 -22.04
N VAL A 195 -3.66 -6.46 -23.27
CA VAL A 195 -2.25 -6.39 -23.64
C VAL A 195 -1.51 -5.36 -22.80
N LYS A 196 -2.10 -4.17 -22.62
CA LYS A 196 -1.52 -3.12 -21.78
C LYS A 196 -1.37 -3.54 -20.32
N LYS A 197 -2.36 -4.23 -19.77
CA LYS A 197 -2.36 -4.69 -18.39
C LYS A 197 -1.31 -5.77 -18.13
N TYR A 198 -1.29 -6.81 -18.95
CA TYR A 198 -0.53 -8.04 -18.64
C TYR A 198 0.75 -8.24 -19.43
N SER A 199 0.86 -7.66 -20.63
CA SER A 199 1.89 -7.97 -21.62
C SER A 199 2.57 -6.74 -22.22
N ASP A 200 2.40 -5.56 -21.60
CA ASP A 200 2.93 -4.29 -22.14
C ASP A 200 4.45 -4.30 -22.29
N TYR A 201 5.14 -5.07 -21.47
CA TYR A 201 6.61 -5.12 -21.44
C TYR A 201 7.19 -6.42 -22.00
N ILE A 202 6.38 -7.18 -22.74
CA ILE A 202 6.92 -8.24 -23.62
C ILE A 202 7.89 -7.59 -24.60
N ARG A 203 9.09 -8.16 -24.73
CA ARG A 203 10.23 -7.58 -25.47
C ARG A 203 10.08 -7.52 -26.98
N TYR A 204 9.03 -8.14 -27.52
CA TYR A 204 8.70 -8.15 -28.94
C TYR A 204 7.46 -7.32 -29.24
N PRO A 205 7.38 -6.64 -30.42
CA PRO A 205 6.20 -5.87 -30.77
C PRO A 205 4.96 -6.77 -30.87
N ILE A 206 3.94 -6.42 -30.09
CA ILE A 206 2.61 -7.00 -30.20
C ILE A 206 1.80 -6.06 -31.09
N ARG A 207 1.31 -6.59 -32.23
CA ARG A 207 0.58 -5.82 -33.24
C ARG A 207 -0.87 -6.24 -33.30
N MET A 208 -1.75 -5.28 -33.47
CA MET A 208 -3.17 -5.53 -33.69
C MET A 208 -3.78 -4.40 -34.55
N LEU A 209 -4.89 -4.72 -35.23
CA LEU A 209 -5.67 -3.73 -35.96
C LEU A 209 -6.27 -2.70 -35.01
N ARG A 210 -5.99 -1.43 -35.29
CA ARG A 210 -6.57 -0.32 -34.54
C ARG A 210 -7.00 0.82 -35.46
N PRO A 211 -8.13 1.49 -35.15
CA PRO A 211 -8.52 2.68 -35.88
C PRO A 211 -7.50 3.80 -35.60
N THR A 212 -6.70 4.10 -36.63
CA THR A 212 -5.71 5.18 -36.61
C THR A 212 -6.29 6.40 -37.31
N ARG A 213 -6.16 7.57 -36.67
CA ARG A 213 -6.60 8.83 -37.22
C ARG A 213 -5.60 9.31 -38.27
N ARG A 214 -6.01 9.37 -39.52
CA ARG A 214 -5.22 9.93 -40.61
C ARG A 214 -5.83 11.19 -41.20
N VAL A 215 -4.98 12.06 -41.75
CA VAL A 215 -5.45 13.17 -42.57
C VAL A 215 -5.96 12.58 -43.89
N LYS A 216 -7.21 12.87 -44.22
CA LYS A 216 -7.85 12.41 -45.44
C LYS A 216 -7.09 12.91 -46.67
N GLU A 217 -6.84 12.03 -47.60
CA GLU A 217 -6.09 12.36 -48.83
C GLU A 217 -6.82 13.46 -49.63
N GLY A 218 -6.12 14.56 -49.94
CA GLY A 218 -6.69 15.72 -50.63
C GLY A 218 -7.35 16.77 -49.72
N SER A 219 -7.27 16.66 -48.39
CA SER A 219 -7.75 17.70 -47.49
C SER A 219 -6.88 18.96 -47.54
N ASP A 220 -7.48 20.12 -47.28
CA ASP A 220 -6.78 21.39 -47.20
C ASP A 220 -5.77 21.38 -46.05
N PRO A 221 -4.48 21.69 -46.26
CA PRO A 221 -3.47 21.75 -45.22
C PRO A 221 -3.81 22.72 -44.08
N GLU A 222 -4.58 23.79 -44.34
CA GLU A 222 -5.00 24.75 -43.33
C GLU A 222 -6.26 24.30 -42.54
N LYS A 223 -6.99 23.28 -43.07
CA LYS A 223 -8.18 22.68 -42.42
C LYS A 223 -8.20 21.18 -42.68
N PRO A 224 -7.31 20.40 -42.06
CA PRO A 224 -7.21 18.99 -42.33
C PRO A 224 -8.50 18.25 -41.90
N GLU A 225 -9.11 17.54 -42.87
CA GLU A 225 -10.15 16.55 -42.59
C GLU A 225 -9.46 15.26 -42.15
N TYR A 226 -10.06 14.58 -41.17
CA TYR A 226 -9.52 13.33 -40.63
C TYR A 226 -10.45 12.16 -40.95
N GLU A 227 -9.86 11.04 -41.22
CA GLU A 227 -10.55 9.74 -41.36
C GLU A 227 -9.92 8.73 -40.39
N TYR A 228 -10.67 7.69 -40.03
CA TYR A 228 -10.17 6.57 -39.26
C TYR A 228 -9.97 5.38 -40.19
N VAL A 229 -8.76 4.85 -40.21
CA VAL A 229 -8.38 3.69 -41.02
C VAL A 229 -7.83 2.63 -40.06
N ASP A 230 -8.30 1.39 -40.20
CA ASP A 230 -7.76 0.27 -39.43
C ASP A 230 -6.37 -0.08 -39.90
N GLU A 231 -5.38 0.06 -39.02
CA GLU A 231 -3.98 -0.25 -39.29
C GLU A 231 -3.41 -1.19 -38.25
N MET A 232 -2.50 -2.06 -38.73
CA MET A 232 -1.68 -2.89 -37.82
C MET A 232 -0.67 -2.01 -37.10
N THR A 233 -0.91 -1.77 -35.79
CA THR A 233 -0.07 -0.93 -34.94
C THR A 233 0.54 -1.74 -33.81
N THR A 234 1.75 -1.37 -33.40
CA THR A 234 2.36 -1.92 -32.18
C THR A 234 1.67 -1.31 -30.97
N VAL A 235 1.18 -2.15 -30.08
CA VAL A 235 0.34 -1.73 -28.93
C VAL A 235 1.05 -1.82 -27.59
N ASN A 236 2.15 -2.57 -27.48
CA ASN A 236 2.93 -2.69 -26.25
C ASN A 236 4.15 -1.76 -26.22
N SER A 237 4.65 -1.48 -25.03
CA SER A 237 5.77 -0.56 -24.77
C SER A 237 7.14 -1.24 -24.85
N MET A 238 7.22 -2.56 -24.73
CA MET A 238 8.40 -3.44 -24.81
C MET A 238 9.47 -3.19 -23.75
N VAL A 239 9.88 -1.94 -23.50
CA VAL A 239 10.95 -1.60 -22.58
C VAL A 239 10.38 -0.85 -21.38
N PRO A 240 10.35 -1.48 -20.19
CA PRO A 240 9.81 -0.86 -19.00
C PRO A 240 10.72 0.25 -18.45
N LEU A 241 10.10 1.31 -17.90
CA LEU A 241 10.82 2.46 -17.33
C LEU A 241 11.83 2.07 -16.25
N TRP A 242 11.53 1.06 -15.43
CA TRP A 242 12.41 0.61 -14.35
C TRP A 242 13.64 -0.18 -14.82
N GLN A 243 13.67 -0.59 -16.08
CA GLN A 243 14.84 -1.22 -16.69
C GLN A 243 15.76 -0.24 -17.38
N ARG A 244 15.27 0.97 -17.71
CA ARG A 244 16.06 2.02 -18.36
C ARG A 244 16.98 2.71 -17.34
N PRO A 245 18.21 3.13 -17.74
CA PRO A 245 19.08 3.95 -16.91
C PRO A 245 18.36 5.24 -16.48
N ARG A 246 18.48 5.61 -15.20
CA ARG A 246 17.78 6.78 -14.63
C ARG A 246 18.02 8.09 -15.41
N GLY A 247 19.21 8.25 -15.99
CA GLY A 247 19.57 9.46 -16.77
C GLY A 247 18.91 9.54 -18.15
N GLU A 248 18.26 8.45 -18.62
CA GLU A 248 17.57 8.37 -19.91
C GLU A 248 16.06 8.53 -19.77
N VAL A 249 15.55 8.57 -18.56
CA VAL A 249 14.11 8.71 -18.26
C VAL A 249 13.85 10.13 -17.75
N THR A 250 12.93 10.83 -18.37
CA THR A 250 12.55 12.19 -17.98
C THR A 250 11.56 12.18 -16.83
N ASP A 251 11.49 13.30 -16.09
CA ASP A 251 10.51 13.47 -15.02
C ASP A 251 9.06 13.37 -15.53
N GLU A 252 8.80 13.83 -16.76
CA GLU A 252 7.49 13.71 -17.41
C GLU A 252 7.10 12.26 -17.70
N GLU A 253 8.06 11.39 -18.06
CA GLU A 253 7.81 9.96 -18.26
C GLU A 253 7.47 9.28 -16.92
N TYR A 254 8.19 9.63 -15.82
CA TYR A 254 7.86 9.15 -14.49
C TYR A 254 6.49 9.63 -14.03
N GLU A 255 6.14 10.89 -14.26
CA GLU A 255 4.83 11.44 -13.90
C GLU A 255 3.70 10.74 -14.63
N LYS A 256 3.78 10.57 -15.95
CA LYS A 256 2.79 9.84 -16.75
C LYS A 256 2.63 8.40 -16.32
N PHE A 257 3.74 7.73 -16.02
CA PHE A 257 3.71 6.36 -15.52
C PHE A 257 3.04 6.29 -14.15
N TYR A 258 3.40 7.17 -13.22
CA TYR A 258 2.75 7.27 -11.91
C TYR A 258 1.25 7.48 -12.04
N GLN A 259 0.82 8.43 -12.88
CA GLN A 259 -0.59 8.72 -13.12
C GLN A 259 -1.36 7.50 -13.62
N SER A 260 -0.73 6.68 -14.46
CA SER A 260 -1.34 5.46 -14.99
C SER A 260 -1.54 4.37 -13.94
N ILE A 261 -0.56 4.15 -13.04
CA ILE A 261 -0.62 3.10 -12.02
C ILE A 261 -1.33 3.51 -10.73
N ALA A 262 -1.32 4.81 -10.42
CA ALA A 262 -1.98 5.35 -9.23
C ALA A 262 -3.42 5.83 -9.52
N HIS A 263 -3.85 5.81 -10.79
CA HIS A 263 -5.12 6.38 -11.26
C HIS A 263 -5.34 7.82 -10.75
N SER A 264 -4.26 8.59 -10.70
CA SER A 264 -4.22 9.96 -10.19
C SER A 264 -3.89 10.94 -11.31
N PHE A 265 -4.31 12.19 -11.15
CA PHE A 265 -3.94 13.30 -12.04
C PHE A 265 -2.75 14.11 -11.49
N ASP A 266 -2.34 13.83 -10.25
CA ASP A 266 -1.25 14.51 -9.58
C ASP A 266 0.10 13.92 -10.00
N LYS A 267 1.17 14.68 -9.72
CA LYS A 267 2.53 14.18 -9.81
C LYS A 267 2.97 13.53 -8.49
N PRO A 268 3.90 12.59 -8.53
CA PRO A 268 4.45 12.03 -7.30
C PRO A 268 5.32 13.05 -6.57
N GLN A 269 5.32 13.01 -5.25
CA GLN A 269 6.25 13.80 -4.43
C GLN A 269 7.67 13.25 -4.54
N ARG A 270 7.82 11.92 -4.60
CA ARG A 270 9.12 11.25 -4.71
C ARG A 270 9.08 10.14 -5.74
N VAL A 271 10.19 10.00 -6.47
CA VAL A 271 10.48 8.89 -7.37
C VAL A 271 11.72 8.17 -6.87
N ILE A 272 11.57 6.89 -6.55
CA ILE A 272 12.62 6.07 -5.94
C ILE A 272 12.88 4.87 -6.86
N THR A 273 14.13 4.72 -7.30
CA THR A 273 14.55 3.57 -8.13
C THR A 273 15.44 2.64 -7.30
N ALA A 274 15.29 1.34 -7.50
CA ALA A 274 16.17 0.33 -6.94
C ALA A 274 16.59 -0.67 -8.03
N SER A 275 17.86 -1.04 -8.03
CA SER A 275 18.41 -2.15 -8.81
C SER A 275 19.32 -2.93 -7.88
N VAL A 276 18.96 -4.17 -7.60
CA VAL A 276 19.66 -5.03 -6.65
C VAL A 276 20.02 -6.33 -7.35
N GLU A 277 21.29 -6.67 -7.28
CA GLU A 277 21.84 -7.94 -7.75
C GLU A 277 22.46 -8.67 -6.54
N GLY A 278 22.03 -9.89 -6.25
CA GLY A 278 22.48 -10.63 -5.08
C GLY A 278 21.79 -11.98 -4.91
N ALA A 279 21.46 -12.32 -3.66
CA ALA A 279 20.72 -13.55 -3.36
C ALA A 279 19.31 -13.55 -3.99
N VAL A 280 18.74 -12.39 -4.24
CA VAL A 280 17.54 -12.14 -5.03
C VAL A 280 17.82 -10.92 -5.89
N THR A 281 17.62 -11.06 -7.19
CA THR A 281 17.78 -9.98 -8.16
C THR A 281 16.43 -9.33 -8.40
N TYR A 282 16.35 -8.00 -8.31
CA TYR A 282 15.15 -7.26 -8.65
C TYR A 282 15.43 -5.82 -9.05
N LYS A 283 14.51 -5.25 -9.82
CA LYS A 283 14.43 -3.82 -10.08
C LYS A 283 13.10 -3.29 -9.56
N ALA A 284 13.11 -2.07 -9.05
CA ALA A 284 11.89 -1.43 -8.57
C ALA A 284 11.85 0.05 -8.94
N LEU A 285 10.65 0.53 -9.24
CA LEU A 285 10.33 1.94 -9.41
C LEU A 285 9.15 2.26 -8.50
N LEU A 286 9.42 3.07 -7.47
CA LEU A 286 8.47 3.37 -6.40
C LEU A 286 8.16 4.86 -6.39
N PHE A 287 6.92 5.19 -6.03
CA PHE A 287 6.42 6.55 -5.94
C PHE A 287 5.79 6.80 -4.58
N ILE A 288 6.11 7.96 -4.00
CA ILE A 288 5.36 8.50 -2.86
C ILE A 288 4.40 9.55 -3.43
N PRO A 289 3.08 9.40 -3.23
CA PRO A 289 2.09 10.38 -3.68
C PRO A 289 2.28 11.74 -3.03
N LEU A 290 1.94 12.81 -3.74
CA LEU A 290 1.93 14.17 -3.19
C LEU A 290 0.79 14.36 -2.19
N GLN A 291 -0.38 13.77 -2.49
CA GLN A 291 -1.59 13.87 -1.66
C GLN A 291 -2.11 12.49 -1.30
N ARG A 292 -2.75 12.41 -0.15
CA ARG A 292 -3.40 11.20 0.32
C ARG A 292 -4.69 10.96 -0.47
N PRO A 293 -4.91 9.76 -1.05
CA PRO A 293 -6.18 9.38 -1.64
C PRO A 293 -7.34 9.49 -0.64
N MET A 294 -8.53 9.85 -1.11
CA MET A 294 -9.70 10.05 -0.23
C MET A 294 -10.14 8.76 0.49
N ASP A 295 -9.94 7.62 -0.16
CA ASP A 295 -10.28 6.28 0.34
C ASP A 295 -9.15 5.60 1.11
N PHE A 296 -8.03 6.28 1.36
CA PHE A 296 -6.80 5.71 1.93
C PHE A 296 -7.00 4.89 3.22
N TYR A 297 -7.94 5.29 4.07
CA TYR A 297 -8.26 4.60 5.32
C TYR A 297 -9.53 3.75 5.23
N SER A 298 -10.14 3.60 4.03
CA SER A 298 -11.28 2.71 3.83
C SER A 298 -10.87 1.25 3.76
N GLU A 299 -11.80 0.34 4.04
CA GLU A 299 -11.58 -1.12 3.89
C GLU A 299 -11.37 -1.52 2.42
N GLY A 300 -11.93 -0.74 1.48
CA GLY A 300 -11.79 -0.99 0.04
C GLY A 300 -10.53 -0.44 -0.59
N TYR A 301 -9.62 0.18 0.19
CA TYR A 301 -8.38 0.71 -0.38
C TYR A 301 -7.43 -0.39 -0.81
N GLU A 302 -7.19 -0.47 -2.12
CA GLU A 302 -6.27 -1.43 -2.71
C GLU A 302 -4.82 -0.98 -2.50
N LYS A 303 -4.13 -1.63 -1.57
CA LYS A 303 -2.71 -1.43 -1.30
C LYS A 303 -1.85 -2.41 -2.08
N GLY A 304 -0.56 -2.11 -2.20
CA GLY A 304 0.42 -3.01 -2.79
C GLY A 304 1.07 -2.45 -4.05
N LEU A 305 2.13 -3.14 -4.45
CA LEU A 305 2.91 -2.82 -5.63
C LEU A 305 2.55 -3.77 -6.76
N GLN A 306 2.66 -3.30 -7.99
CA GLN A 306 2.59 -4.17 -9.16
C GLN A 306 3.82 -5.08 -9.19
N LEU A 307 3.61 -6.37 -9.36
CA LEU A 307 4.67 -7.37 -9.40
C LEU A 307 4.82 -7.92 -10.82
N TYR A 308 6.02 -7.82 -11.34
CA TYR A 308 6.40 -8.34 -12.65
C TYR A 308 7.45 -9.43 -12.52
N SER A 309 7.48 -10.33 -13.50
CA SER A 309 8.55 -11.28 -13.74
C SER A 309 8.78 -11.41 -15.23
N ALA A 310 10.02 -11.16 -15.68
CA ALA A 310 10.41 -11.21 -17.10
C ALA A 310 9.49 -10.39 -18.05
N GLY A 311 9.05 -9.19 -17.60
CA GLY A 311 8.21 -8.29 -18.38
C GLY A 311 6.72 -8.64 -18.41
N VAL A 312 6.30 -9.67 -17.66
CA VAL A 312 4.89 -10.08 -17.53
C VAL A 312 4.37 -9.70 -16.15
N MET A 313 3.19 -9.07 -16.10
CA MET A 313 2.52 -8.77 -14.85
C MET A 313 2.02 -10.05 -14.19
N ILE A 314 2.42 -10.24 -12.93
CA ILE A 314 2.04 -11.38 -12.09
C ILE A 314 0.87 -10.99 -11.19
N MET A 315 1.00 -9.85 -10.51
CA MET A 315 -0.02 -9.30 -9.60
C MET A 315 -0.09 -7.79 -9.76
N ASP A 316 -1.30 -7.26 -9.81
CA ASP A 316 -1.52 -5.81 -9.85
C ASP A 316 -1.32 -5.15 -8.48
N HIS A 317 -1.71 -5.85 -7.42
CA HIS A 317 -1.59 -5.41 -6.03
C HIS A 317 -0.96 -6.49 -5.15
N CYS A 318 0.38 -6.53 -5.08
CA CYS A 318 1.11 -7.42 -4.19
C CYS A 318 1.28 -6.75 -2.81
N ASP A 319 0.38 -7.04 -1.88
CA ASP A 319 0.35 -6.48 -0.52
C ASP A 319 1.46 -7.04 0.39
N ALA A 320 2.02 -8.20 0.02
CA ALA A 320 3.09 -8.84 0.78
C ALA A 320 4.46 -8.15 0.65
N LEU A 321 4.65 -7.25 -0.31
CA LEU A 321 5.92 -6.57 -0.56
C LEU A 321 6.20 -5.43 0.42
N LEU A 322 5.17 -4.77 0.95
CA LEU A 322 5.34 -3.65 1.86
C LEU A 322 4.48 -3.81 3.12
N PRO A 323 5.01 -3.44 4.29
CA PRO A 323 4.23 -3.40 5.51
C PRO A 323 3.11 -2.35 5.42
N ASP A 324 2.06 -2.52 6.22
CA ASP A 324 0.85 -1.72 6.12
C ASP A 324 1.08 -0.22 6.34
N TYR A 325 2.07 0.16 7.13
CA TYR A 325 2.39 1.57 7.35
C TYR A 325 2.97 2.28 6.09
N LEU A 326 3.42 1.51 5.08
CA LEU A 326 3.87 2.01 3.77
C LEU A 326 2.82 1.82 2.67
N ARG A 327 1.57 1.54 3.01
CA ARG A 327 0.48 1.28 2.06
C ARG A 327 0.20 2.42 1.06
N PHE A 328 0.72 3.62 1.33
CA PHE A 328 0.64 4.77 0.42
C PHE A 328 1.58 4.67 -0.78
N VAL A 329 2.62 3.83 -0.71
CA VAL A 329 3.59 3.70 -1.80
C VAL A 329 2.95 3.01 -3.00
N ARG A 330 3.12 3.60 -4.17
CA ARG A 330 2.74 3.02 -5.47
C ARG A 330 3.98 2.67 -6.25
N GLY A 331 3.86 1.76 -7.22
CA GLY A 331 5.00 1.42 -8.06
C GLY A 331 5.03 -0.02 -8.48
N VAL A 332 6.18 -0.40 -9.00
CA VAL A 332 6.42 -1.73 -9.58
C VAL A 332 7.67 -2.37 -9.00
N VAL A 333 7.63 -3.69 -8.93
CA VAL A 333 8.78 -4.56 -8.63
C VAL A 333 8.86 -5.61 -9.73
N ASP A 334 10.03 -5.78 -10.31
CA ASP A 334 10.29 -6.78 -11.35
C ASP A 334 11.45 -7.67 -10.90
N SER A 335 11.21 -8.97 -10.80
CA SER A 335 12.22 -9.94 -10.40
C SER A 335 12.13 -11.23 -11.23
N PRO A 336 13.23 -11.67 -11.84
CA PRO A 336 13.27 -12.95 -12.55
C PRO A 336 13.34 -14.16 -11.60
N ASP A 337 13.69 -13.95 -10.32
CA ASP A 337 13.99 -15.01 -9.35
C ASP A 337 12.74 -15.50 -8.59
N LEU A 338 11.55 -14.96 -8.86
CA LEU A 338 10.33 -15.30 -8.15
C LEU A 338 9.89 -16.74 -8.41
N SER A 339 9.61 -17.48 -7.34
CA SER A 339 9.01 -18.81 -7.41
C SER A 339 7.50 -18.66 -7.64
N LEU A 340 7.08 -18.67 -8.89
CA LEU A 340 5.68 -18.55 -9.27
C LEU A 340 4.96 -19.90 -9.08
N ASN A 341 3.70 -19.87 -8.64
CA ASN A 341 2.83 -21.04 -8.74
C ASN A 341 2.41 -21.29 -10.19
N ILE A 342 1.68 -22.35 -10.43
CA ILE A 342 1.24 -22.76 -11.77
C ILE A 342 0.40 -21.68 -12.46
N SER A 343 -0.49 -20.99 -11.72
CA SER A 343 -1.33 -19.91 -12.26
C SER A 343 -0.63 -18.56 -12.35
N ARG A 344 0.52 -18.41 -11.71
CA ARG A 344 1.19 -17.12 -11.52
C ARG A 344 0.32 -16.03 -10.84
N GLU A 345 -0.82 -16.40 -10.28
CA GLU A 345 -1.71 -15.48 -9.56
C GLU A 345 -1.44 -15.50 -8.05
N LEU A 346 -0.85 -16.57 -7.55
CA LEU A 346 -0.52 -16.75 -6.14
C LEU A 346 0.97 -17.04 -5.99
N LEU A 347 1.60 -16.31 -5.10
CA LEU A 347 2.96 -16.60 -4.66
C LEU A 347 2.90 -17.60 -3.50
N GLN A 348 3.56 -18.73 -3.64
CA GLN A 348 3.75 -19.62 -2.49
C GLN A 348 4.66 -18.92 -1.52
N HIS A 349 4.33 -18.87 -0.21
CA HIS A 349 5.07 -18.27 0.91
C HIS A 349 6.55 -18.01 0.61
N ASP A 350 6.80 -16.95 -0.16
CA ASP A 350 8.08 -16.83 -0.83
C ASP A 350 9.06 -16.10 0.08
N ARG A 351 10.11 -16.80 0.47
CA ARG A 351 11.26 -16.21 1.17
C ARG A 351 11.85 -15.04 0.37
N GLN A 352 11.75 -15.08 -0.96
CA GLN A 352 12.26 -14.06 -1.86
C GLN A 352 11.46 -12.78 -1.73
N LEU A 353 10.11 -12.84 -1.65
CA LEU A 353 9.27 -11.67 -1.40
C LEU A 353 9.61 -10.96 -0.09
N LYS A 354 9.86 -11.73 0.99
CA LYS A 354 10.27 -11.15 2.26
C LYS A 354 11.63 -10.45 2.17
N VAL A 355 12.58 -11.03 1.42
CA VAL A 355 13.90 -10.41 1.18
C VAL A 355 13.74 -9.11 0.40
N ILE A 356 12.95 -9.13 -0.68
CA ILE A 356 12.64 -7.93 -1.48
C ILE A 356 11.95 -6.90 -0.60
N GLY A 357 10.89 -7.27 0.12
CA GLY A 357 10.10 -6.38 0.98
C GLY A 357 10.95 -5.68 2.05
N ASN A 358 11.79 -6.42 2.77
CA ASN A 358 12.70 -5.85 3.76
C ASN A 358 13.71 -4.86 3.14
N SER A 359 14.19 -5.16 1.93
CA SER A 359 15.10 -4.28 1.21
C SER A 359 14.40 -3.00 0.76
N LEU A 360 13.16 -3.10 0.26
CA LEU A 360 12.33 -1.95 -0.13
C LEU A 360 11.96 -1.09 1.07
N GLU A 361 11.53 -1.70 2.19
CA GLU A 361 11.22 -1.00 3.44
C GLU A 361 12.41 -0.17 3.92
N LYS A 362 13.61 -0.77 3.96
CA LYS A 362 14.83 -0.07 4.34
C LYS A 362 15.15 1.10 3.41
N LYS A 363 14.97 0.91 2.09
CA LYS A 363 15.23 1.96 1.10
C LYS A 363 14.24 3.11 1.21
N LEU A 364 12.96 2.83 1.38
CA LEU A 364 11.91 3.82 1.58
C LEU A 364 12.15 4.65 2.84
N ARG A 365 12.50 4.01 3.96
CA ARG A 365 12.87 4.73 5.18
C ARG A 365 14.05 5.65 4.98
N ALA A 366 15.13 5.15 4.37
CA ALA A 366 16.31 5.97 4.07
C ALA A 366 15.99 7.16 3.15
N ASP A 367 15.05 7.02 2.21
CA ASP A 367 14.60 8.13 1.36
C ASP A 367 13.75 9.14 2.15
N LEU A 368 12.89 8.68 3.07
CA LEU A 368 12.14 9.56 3.98
C LEU A 368 13.06 10.30 4.95
N GLU A 369 14.07 9.65 5.52
CA GLU A 369 15.09 10.28 6.36
C GLU A 369 15.88 11.34 5.57
N LYS A 370 16.18 11.03 4.32
CA LYS A 370 16.82 11.99 3.41
C LYS A 370 15.90 13.18 3.12
N LEU A 371 14.62 12.94 2.84
CA LEU A 371 13.64 14.00 2.62
C LEU A 371 13.53 14.91 3.85
N LEU A 372 13.44 14.33 5.05
CA LEU A 372 13.38 15.05 6.32
C LEU A 372 14.60 15.97 6.53
N ARG A 373 15.78 15.49 6.17
CA ARG A 373 17.04 16.24 6.34
C ARG A 373 17.26 17.31 5.27
N ASP A 374 16.99 16.98 4.00
CA ASP A 374 17.38 17.77 2.84
C ASP A 374 16.27 18.74 2.38
N ASP A 375 14.99 18.41 2.66
CA ASP A 375 13.80 19.19 2.30
C ASP A 375 12.74 19.10 3.40
N ARG A 376 12.91 19.88 4.45
CA ARG A 376 12.03 19.89 5.62
C ARG A 376 10.57 20.21 5.26
N GLU A 377 10.34 21.22 4.43
CA GLU A 377 8.97 21.60 4.02
C GLU A 377 8.29 20.48 3.21
N GLY A 378 9.04 19.82 2.35
CA GLY A 378 8.55 18.65 1.61
C GLY A 378 8.20 17.51 2.56
N TYR A 379 9.01 17.27 3.60
CA TYR A 379 8.74 16.24 4.58
C TYR A 379 7.51 16.57 5.46
N GLU A 380 7.33 17.83 5.86
CA GLU A 380 6.16 18.25 6.64
C GLU A 380 4.85 18.05 5.84
N LYS A 381 4.84 18.36 4.53
CA LYS A 381 3.71 18.06 3.65
C LYS A 381 3.45 16.55 3.50
N PHE A 382 4.51 15.75 3.41
CA PHE A 382 4.41 14.30 3.45
C PHE A 382 3.80 13.82 4.78
N TYR A 383 4.30 14.34 5.90
CA TYR A 383 3.86 13.94 7.22
C TYR A 383 2.40 14.33 7.50
N GLU A 384 1.95 15.48 7.02
CA GLU A 384 0.55 15.90 7.09
C GLU A 384 -0.39 14.87 6.42
N ASN A 385 0.03 14.28 5.31
CA ASN A 385 -0.74 13.29 4.56
C ASN A 385 -0.62 11.87 5.14
N PHE A 386 0.58 11.46 5.55
CA PHE A 386 0.92 10.06 5.84
C PHE A 386 1.53 9.84 7.23
N GLY A 387 1.67 10.87 8.07
CA GLY A 387 2.26 10.76 9.42
C GLY A 387 1.51 9.75 10.30
N ARG A 388 0.17 9.70 10.21
CA ARG A 388 -0.64 8.69 10.90
C ARG A 388 -0.26 7.25 10.46
N ALA A 389 0.04 7.04 9.18
CA ALA A 389 0.48 5.73 8.69
C ALA A 389 1.87 5.36 9.26
N ILE A 390 2.81 6.33 9.31
CA ILE A 390 4.12 6.13 9.96
C ILE A 390 3.94 5.79 11.44
N GLY A 391 3.09 6.52 12.17
CA GLY A 391 2.74 6.24 13.56
C GLY A 391 2.16 4.83 13.75
N PHE A 392 1.30 4.39 12.83
CA PHE A 392 0.76 3.03 12.84
C PHE A 392 1.86 1.96 12.67
N GLY A 393 2.95 2.26 11.97
CA GLY A 393 4.13 1.39 11.92
C GLY A 393 4.76 1.11 13.28
N ILE A 394 4.56 2.00 14.27
CA ILE A 394 5.03 1.86 15.65
C ILE A 394 3.94 1.28 16.56
N ALA A 395 2.72 1.80 16.47
CA ALA A 395 1.60 1.39 17.33
C ALA A 395 0.93 0.07 16.86
N GLY A 396 1.18 -0.38 15.65
CA GLY A 396 0.59 -1.58 15.06
C GLY A 396 1.24 -2.91 15.53
N PRO A 397 0.75 -4.05 15.01
CA PRO A 397 1.12 -5.39 15.48
C PRO A 397 2.63 -5.69 15.48
N ASP A 398 3.37 -5.18 14.50
CA ASP A 398 4.82 -5.39 14.37
C ASP A 398 5.66 -4.22 14.93
N GLY A 399 5.04 -3.27 15.62
CA GLY A 399 5.63 -2.01 16.03
C GLY A 399 6.87 -2.17 16.91
N LEU A 400 6.90 -3.15 17.80
CA LEU A 400 8.05 -3.42 18.68
C LEU A 400 9.35 -3.66 17.89
N SER A 401 9.28 -4.25 16.71
CA SER A 401 10.44 -4.51 15.86
C SER A 401 10.87 -3.30 15.02
N ARG A 402 9.97 -2.31 14.85
CA ARG A 402 10.16 -1.16 13.95
C ARG A 402 10.34 0.16 14.68
N LYS A 403 9.98 0.26 15.96
CA LYS A 403 9.95 1.52 16.69
C LYS A 403 11.26 2.31 16.64
N GLU A 404 12.39 1.65 16.85
CA GLU A 404 13.72 2.30 16.79
C GLU A 404 14.05 2.83 15.39
N ALA A 405 13.51 2.19 14.37
CA ALA A 405 13.76 2.56 12.98
C ALA A 405 12.83 3.67 12.47
N LEU A 406 11.69 3.91 13.14
CA LEU A 406 10.68 4.88 12.71
C LEU A 406 10.58 6.10 13.63
N GLN A 407 11.09 6.03 14.85
CA GLN A 407 10.97 7.09 15.85
C GLN A 407 11.52 8.45 15.38
N ASP A 408 12.60 8.45 14.59
CA ASP A 408 13.23 9.65 14.06
C ASP A 408 12.46 10.29 12.88
N LEU A 409 11.44 9.58 12.35
CA LEU A 409 10.55 10.07 11.30
C LEU A 409 9.29 10.76 11.86
N LEU A 410 9.07 10.72 13.16
CA LEU A 410 7.90 11.33 13.80
C LEU A 410 8.09 12.84 13.94
N LEU A 411 6.99 13.57 13.72
CA LEU A 411 6.93 15.02 13.95
C LEU A 411 5.82 15.35 14.95
N PHE A 412 6.14 16.22 15.90
CA PHE A 412 5.18 16.75 16.89
C PHE A 412 5.31 18.26 16.95
N TYR A 413 4.24 18.96 17.29
CA TYR A 413 4.28 20.41 17.43
C TYR A 413 4.96 20.81 18.75
N SER A 414 5.95 21.69 18.68
CA SER A 414 6.69 22.18 19.84
C SER A 414 6.03 23.42 20.45
N SER A 415 5.84 23.40 21.78
CA SER A 415 5.35 24.58 22.52
C SER A 415 6.32 25.77 22.47
N THR A 416 7.62 25.51 22.32
CA THR A 416 8.68 26.51 22.32
C THR A 416 8.98 27.01 20.91
N GLU A 417 9.23 26.08 19.98
CA GLU A 417 9.59 26.42 18.60
C GLU A 417 8.40 26.89 17.75
N LYS A 418 7.16 26.62 18.19
CA LYS A 418 5.90 26.95 17.50
C LYS A 418 5.82 26.37 16.07
N LYS A 419 6.42 25.20 15.88
CA LYS A 419 6.46 24.44 14.63
C LYS A 419 6.57 22.94 14.92
N LEU A 420 6.48 22.13 13.88
CA LEU A 420 6.74 20.68 13.97
C LEU A 420 8.23 20.42 14.21
N VAL A 421 8.55 19.51 15.12
CA VAL A 421 9.91 19.10 15.48
C VAL A 421 10.00 17.58 15.59
N THR A 422 11.19 17.02 15.38
CA THR A 422 11.47 15.60 15.65
C THR A 422 11.77 15.40 17.14
N LEU A 423 11.71 14.15 17.60
CA LEU A 423 12.12 13.81 18.97
C LEU A 423 13.59 14.13 19.24
N ARG A 424 14.44 13.99 18.21
CA ARG A 424 15.87 14.36 18.30
C ARG A 424 16.04 15.85 18.53
N GLU A 425 15.39 16.69 17.70
CA GLU A 425 15.44 18.15 17.85
C GLU A 425 14.95 18.62 19.22
N TYR A 426 13.95 17.94 19.79
CA TYR A 426 13.49 18.20 21.14
C TYR A 426 14.57 17.87 22.18
N VAL A 427 15.13 16.63 22.15
CA VAL A 427 16.13 16.19 23.14
C VAL A 427 17.42 17.01 23.06
N ASP A 428 17.84 17.42 21.85
CA ASP A 428 19.02 18.26 21.65
C ASP A 428 18.89 19.66 22.30
N ARG A 429 17.65 20.13 22.55
CA ARG A 429 17.37 21.42 23.22
C ARG A 429 17.04 21.27 24.71
N MET A 430 16.85 20.04 25.20
CA MET A 430 16.45 19.81 26.60
C MET A 430 17.48 20.39 27.57
N PRO A 431 17.07 21.17 28.59
CA PRO A 431 17.93 21.53 29.71
C PRO A 431 18.44 20.29 30.47
N GLU A 432 19.65 20.34 31.01
CA GLU A 432 20.21 19.23 31.82
C GLU A 432 19.33 18.86 33.00
N SER A 433 18.62 19.85 33.58
CA SER A 433 17.68 19.67 34.70
C SER A 433 16.40 18.94 34.30
N GLN A 434 16.05 18.89 33.01
CA GLN A 434 14.84 18.27 32.51
C GLN A 434 15.01 16.74 32.44
N LYS A 435 14.16 16.02 33.16
CA LYS A 435 14.23 14.57 33.33
C LYS A 435 13.45 13.82 32.25
N TYR A 436 12.31 14.34 31.84
CA TYR A 436 11.33 13.68 30.97
C TYR A 436 11.09 14.47 29.68
N ILE A 437 10.63 13.78 28.63
CA ILE A 437 10.02 14.39 27.45
C ILE A 437 8.56 14.63 27.77
N TYR A 438 8.18 15.91 27.95
CA TYR A 438 6.81 16.27 28.30
C TYR A 438 5.94 16.39 27.05
N TYR A 439 4.70 15.87 27.17
CA TYR A 439 3.71 16.00 26.11
C TYR A 439 2.31 16.28 26.67
N ALA A 440 1.47 16.83 25.81
CA ALA A 440 0.04 16.99 26.04
C ALA A 440 -0.72 16.63 24.77
N ALA A 441 -1.80 15.88 24.90
CA ALA A 441 -2.70 15.53 23.80
C ALA A 441 -3.96 16.37 23.84
N GLY A 442 -4.53 16.68 22.68
CA GLY A 442 -5.77 17.42 22.56
C GLY A 442 -6.17 17.67 21.12
N GLU A 443 -7.36 18.22 20.92
CA GLU A 443 -7.99 18.38 19.63
C GLU A 443 -7.18 19.25 18.66
N ASN A 444 -6.52 20.29 19.17
CA ASN A 444 -5.70 21.19 18.37
C ASN A 444 -4.67 21.92 19.24
N VAL A 445 -3.66 22.52 18.58
CA VAL A 445 -2.55 23.26 19.21
C VAL A 445 -3.06 24.33 20.17
N SER A 446 -4.10 25.10 19.82
CA SER A 446 -4.63 26.18 20.64
C SER A 446 -5.27 25.65 21.92
N ALA A 447 -6.05 24.56 21.84
CA ALA A 447 -6.67 23.94 22.99
C ALA A 447 -5.62 23.44 23.99
N ILE A 448 -4.55 22.79 23.48
CA ILE A 448 -3.45 22.27 24.32
C ILE A 448 -2.67 23.42 24.97
N ASP A 449 -2.36 24.49 24.21
CA ASP A 449 -1.58 25.61 24.70
C ASP A 449 -2.25 26.36 25.87
N HIS A 450 -3.58 26.30 25.96
CA HIS A 450 -4.38 26.92 27.03
C HIS A 450 -4.71 25.97 28.20
N LEU A 451 -4.22 24.73 28.20
CA LEU A 451 -4.39 23.84 29.33
C LEU A 451 -3.70 24.38 30.58
N PRO A 452 -4.38 24.51 31.73
CA PRO A 452 -3.77 24.98 32.97
C PRO A 452 -2.54 24.19 33.41
N GLN A 453 -2.48 22.91 33.07
CA GLN A 453 -1.35 22.03 33.34
C GLN A 453 -0.05 22.46 32.64
N THR A 454 -0.13 23.28 31.59
CA THR A 454 1.05 23.81 30.91
C THR A 454 1.77 24.92 31.65
N GLU A 455 1.07 25.62 32.59
CA GLU A 455 1.58 26.83 33.28
C GLU A 455 2.93 26.60 33.95
N LEU A 456 3.04 25.58 34.77
CA LEU A 456 4.25 25.30 35.55
C LEU A 456 5.46 24.95 34.66
N LEU A 457 5.23 24.18 33.61
CA LEU A 457 6.30 23.80 32.68
C LEU A 457 6.77 24.98 31.84
N LYS A 458 5.84 25.84 31.42
CA LYS A 458 6.17 27.09 30.70
C LYS A 458 7.01 28.03 31.58
N ASP A 459 6.71 28.15 32.86
CA ASP A 459 7.49 28.96 33.81
C ASP A 459 8.91 28.43 34.00
N LYS A 460 9.09 27.11 33.95
CA LYS A 460 10.43 26.49 33.99
C LYS A 460 11.14 26.50 32.63
N ASN A 461 10.51 27.04 31.60
CA ASN A 461 10.97 27.00 30.21
C ASN A 461 11.19 25.56 29.70
N TYR A 462 10.39 24.61 30.14
CA TYR A 462 10.39 23.26 29.62
C TYR A 462 9.52 23.17 28.37
N GLU A 463 10.06 22.60 27.30
CA GLU A 463 9.36 22.36 26.06
C GLU A 463 8.31 21.25 26.23
N ILE A 464 7.13 21.42 25.65
CA ILE A 464 6.05 20.44 25.64
C ILE A 464 5.75 20.08 24.19
N LEU A 465 5.66 18.78 23.88
CA LEU A 465 5.17 18.29 22.60
C LEU A 465 3.64 18.27 22.61
N TYR A 466 3.02 18.92 21.63
CA TYR A 466 1.57 18.92 21.46
C TYR A 466 1.18 17.84 20.47
N LEU A 467 0.40 16.88 20.95
CA LEU A 467 -0.09 15.73 20.20
C LEU A 467 -1.50 16.03 19.69
N THR A 468 -1.63 16.26 18.40
CA THR A 468 -2.92 16.58 17.77
C THR A 468 -3.47 15.45 16.90
N GLY A 469 -2.70 14.38 16.72
CA GLY A 469 -3.11 13.18 16.01
C GLY A 469 -3.79 12.17 16.94
N GLU A 470 -4.90 11.60 16.51
CA GLU A 470 -5.70 10.63 17.29
C GLU A 470 -4.90 9.41 17.80
N THR A 471 -3.78 9.09 17.20
CA THR A 471 -2.96 7.92 17.52
C THR A 471 -1.64 8.27 18.19
N ASP A 472 -1.31 9.56 18.34
CA ASP A 472 0.01 10.01 18.78
C ASP A 472 0.37 9.52 20.20
N GLU A 473 -0.59 9.52 21.15
CA GLU A 473 -0.35 8.99 22.48
C GLU A 473 -0.03 7.51 22.49
N PHE A 474 -0.73 6.71 21.66
CA PHE A 474 -0.44 5.28 21.51
C PHE A 474 0.97 5.05 20.96
N VAL A 475 1.41 5.91 20.04
CA VAL A 475 2.76 5.86 19.47
C VAL A 475 3.80 6.13 20.57
N LEU A 476 3.63 7.20 21.37
CA LEU A 476 4.56 7.51 22.46
C LEU A 476 4.58 6.45 23.55
N GLN A 477 3.41 5.88 23.92
CA GLN A 477 3.34 4.77 24.86
C GLN A 477 4.07 3.52 24.36
N MET A 478 3.94 3.20 23.06
CA MET A 478 4.64 2.07 22.45
C MET A 478 6.15 2.31 22.37
N LEU A 479 6.59 3.53 22.12
CA LEU A 479 8.00 3.92 22.18
C LEU A 479 8.55 3.78 23.60
N GLY A 480 7.80 4.24 24.60
CA GLY A 480 8.15 4.23 26.02
C GLY A 480 9.23 5.26 26.38
N LYS A 481 10.30 5.34 25.63
CA LYS A 481 11.40 6.29 25.81
C LYS A 481 12.07 6.64 24.47
N TYR A 482 12.76 7.78 24.44
CA TYR A 482 13.64 8.19 23.36
C TYR A 482 14.95 8.75 23.93
N ALA A 483 16.11 8.31 23.42
CA ALA A 483 17.45 8.72 23.90
C ALA A 483 17.57 8.64 25.45
N ASP A 484 17.08 7.53 26.04
CA ASP A 484 17.02 7.27 27.48
C ASP A 484 16.14 8.22 28.32
N LYS A 485 15.38 9.11 27.70
CA LYS A 485 14.37 9.95 28.33
C LYS A 485 12.98 9.34 28.18
N GLU A 486 12.26 9.17 29.29
CA GLU A 486 10.88 8.68 29.27
C GLU A 486 9.92 9.79 28.85
N PHE A 487 8.81 9.39 28.24
CA PHE A 487 7.70 10.30 27.94
C PHE A 487 6.82 10.48 29.16
N ARG A 488 6.38 11.72 29.42
CA ARG A 488 5.50 12.05 30.54
C ARG A 488 4.38 12.98 30.08
N SER A 489 3.14 12.52 30.22
CA SER A 489 1.98 13.36 29.97
C SER A 489 1.84 14.43 31.07
N ILE A 490 1.53 15.65 30.66
CA ILE A 490 1.28 16.75 31.60
C ILE A 490 -0.11 16.65 32.25
N VAL A 491 -1.00 15.82 31.71
CA VAL A 491 -2.33 15.55 32.26
C VAL A 491 -2.38 14.31 33.15
N ASP A 492 -1.27 13.58 33.29
CA ASP A 492 -1.16 12.45 34.22
C ASP A 492 -1.15 12.93 35.69
N GLY A 493 -1.63 12.07 36.59
CA GLY A 493 -1.88 12.39 37.97
C GLY A 493 -0.70 12.93 38.76
N GLU A 494 0.51 12.40 38.55
CA GLU A 494 1.72 12.86 39.26
C GLU A 494 2.74 13.41 38.26
N LEU A 495 3.01 14.71 38.37
CA LEU A 495 4.04 15.39 37.62
C LEU A 495 5.30 15.53 38.51
N ASP A 496 6.21 14.55 38.42
CA ASP A 496 7.54 14.65 39.04
C ASP A 496 8.43 15.56 38.17
N LEU A 497 8.71 16.77 38.67
CA LEU A 497 9.56 17.73 37.98
C LEU A 497 11.04 17.61 38.40
N GLY A 498 11.36 16.70 39.30
CA GLY A 498 12.74 16.41 39.72
C GLY A 498 13.40 17.46 40.62
N ASP A 499 12.67 18.47 41.10
CA ASP A 499 13.20 19.52 41.97
C ASP A 499 13.07 19.13 43.44
N GLU A 500 14.16 19.28 44.20
CA GLU A 500 14.20 19.05 45.65
C GLU A 500 13.43 20.09 46.47
N GLU A 501 13.00 21.22 45.91
CA GLU A 501 12.18 22.24 46.56
C GLU A 501 10.68 21.96 46.36
N GLU A 502 10.17 20.91 46.98
CA GLU A 502 8.72 20.76 47.16
C GLU A 502 8.21 21.90 48.04
N LYS A 503 7.46 22.86 47.48
CA LYS A 503 6.59 23.71 48.25
C LYS A 503 5.75 22.81 49.16
N VAL A 504 5.82 23.00 50.48
CA VAL A 504 4.90 22.35 51.41
C VAL A 504 3.49 22.81 51.03
N LEU A 505 2.76 21.97 50.35
CA LEU A 505 1.39 22.25 49.93
C LEU A 505 0.49 22.06 51.15
N ASP A 506 -0.36 23.02 51.43
CA ASP A 506 -1.47 22.80 52.36
C ASP A 506 -2.52 21.93 51.66
N GLU A 507 -2.49 20.63 51.97
CA GLU A 507 -3.33 19.62 51.32
C GLU A 507 -4.82 19.78 51.64
N LYS A 508 -5.18 20.56 52.63
CA LYS A 508 -6.58 20.84 53.07
C LYS A 508 -7.49 19.61 52.95
N PRO A 509 -7.23 18.56 53.74
CA PRO A 509 -7.91 17.28 53.60
C PRO A 509 -9.43 17.37 53.79
N GLU A 510 -9.89 18.26 54.66
CA GLU A 510 -11.33 18.48 54.87
C GLU A 510 -12.03 19.05 53.64
N LEU A 511 -11.37 19.98 52.92
CA LEU A 511 -11.87 20.54 51.68
C LEU A 511 -11.89 19.48 50.57
N MET A 512 -10.84 18.69 50.42
CA MET A 512 -10.76 17.62 49.40
C MET A 512 -11.82 16.55 49.65
N GLN A 513 -12.01 16.15 50.88
CA GLN A 513 -13.06 15.21 51.25
C GLN A 513 -14.46 15.77 50.95
N PHE A 514 -14.72 17.03 51.29
CA PHE A 514 -16.00 17.69 51.00
C PHE A 514 -16.29 17.70 49.48
N VAL A 515 -15.31 18.05 48.67
CA VAL A 515 -15.46 18.06 47.21
C VAL A 515 -15.73 16.64 46.68
N LYS A 516 -15.00 15.62 47.18
CA LYS A 516 -15.23 14.22 46.81
C LYS A 516 -16.63 13.74 47.20
N GLU A 517 -17.09 14.08 48.42
CA GLU A 517 -18.44 13.72 48.88
C GLU A 517 -19.53 14.40 48.04
N THR A 518 -19.34 15.68 47.65
CA THR A 518 -20.30 16.46 46.86
C THR A 518 -20.42 15.92 45.44
N LEU A 519 -19.30 15.54 44.81
CA LEU A 519 -19.25 15.08 43.41
C LEU A 519 -19.45 13.56 43.28
N GLY A 520 -19.28 12.80 44.37
CA GLY A 520 -19.50 11.35 44.39
C GLY A 520 -18.69 10.59 43.37
N ASP A 521 -19.37 9.76 42.57
CA ASP A 521 -18.75 8.90 41.54
C ASP A 521 -18.33 9.63 40.27
N LYS A 522 -18.60 10.96 40.18
CA LYS A 522 -18.17 11.78 39.03
C LYS A 522 -16.65 11.92 38.98
N ILE A 523 -15.97 11.88 40.11
CA ILE A 523 -14.53 11.91 40.24
C ILE A 523 -14.02 10.71 41.05
N LYS A 524 -12.82 10.24 40.76
CA LYS A 524 -12.14 9.24 41.58
C LYS A 524 -11.63 9.86 42.89
N GLU A 525 -11.06 11.06 42.76
CA GLU A 525 -10.37 11.77 43.83
C GLU A 525 -10.42 13.27 43.59
N ALA A 526 -10.39 14.05 44.68
CA ALA A 526 -10.07 15.47 44.68
C ALA A 526 -8.75 15.69 45.44
N ARG A 527 -7.87 16.56 44.93
CA ARG A 527 -6.58 16.85 45.58
C ARG A 527 -6.14 18.28 45.36
N ALA A 528 -5.25 18.77 46.24
CA ALA A 528 -4.62 20.05 46.09
C ALA A 528 -3.61 20.02 44.91
N SER A 529 -3.67 21.02 44.04
CA SER A 529 -2.82 21.06 42.83
C SER A 529 -1.45 21.66 43.13
N ARG A 530 -0.41 20.99 42.65
CA ARG A 530 0.98 21.50 42.69
C ARG A 530 1.35 22.26 41.40
N ARG A 531 0.49 22.17 40.35
CA ARG A 531 0.77 22.67 38.99
C ARG A 531 0.02 23.94 38.61
N LEU A 532 -1.11 24.21 39.28
CA LEU A 532 -1.94 25.37 38.97
C LEU A 532 -1.40 26.64 39.63
N LYS A 533 -1.41 27.75 38.88
CA LYS A 533 -1.05 29.09 39.37
C LYS A 533 -2.20 30.08 39.25
N THR A 534 -2.73 30.23 38.02
CA THR A 534 -3.75 31.23 37.73
C THR A 534 -5.15 30.66 37.68
N HIS A 535 -5.28 29.38 37.37
CA HIS A 535 -6.59 28.70 37.28
C HIS A 535 -7.00 28.08 38.60
N PRO A 536 -8.32 28.06 38.93
CA PRO A 536 -8.84 27.49 40.17
C PRO A 536 -8.79 25.96 40.18
N VAL A 537 -8.97 25.32 38.99
CA VAL A 537 -9.11 23.87 38.86
C VAL A 537 -8.52 23.37 37.56
N CYS A 538 -8.16 22.10 37.56
CA CYS A 538 -7.98 21.31 36.31
C CYS A 538 -8.42 19.87 36.56
N MET A 539 -8.66 19.15 35.43
CA MET A 539 -8.94 17.72 35.45
C MET A 539 -7.67 16.97 35.01
N THR A 540 -7.29 15.94 35.78
CA THR A 540 -6.19 15.03 35.40
C THR A 540 -6.71 13.60 35.32
N ALA A 541 -6.07 12.80 34.47
CA ALA A 541 -6.37 11.38 34.31
C ALA A 541 -5.61 10.56 35.38
N GLY A 542 -6.18 9.44 35.81
CA GLY A 542 -5.45 8.43 36.56
C GLY A 542 -4.43 7.71 35.68
N GLU A 543 -3.63 6.82 36.30
CA GLU A 543 -2.65 6.04 35.57
C GLU A 543 -3.29 5.17 34.47
N GLY A 544 -2.68 5.15 33.29
CA GLY A 544 -2.90 4.18 32.23
C GLY A 544 -3.78 4.64 31.08
N LEU A 545 -4.87 5.39 31.28
CA LEU A 545 -5.75 5.85 30.20
C LEU A 545 -5.93 7.37 30.24
N SER A 546 -5.57 8.03 29.15
CA SER A 546 -5.80 9.47 28.97
C SER A 546 -7.24 9.77 28.52
N PHE A 547 -7.65 11.04 28.60
CA PHE A 547 -8.95 11.50 28.11
C PHE A 547 -9.03 11.40 26.58
N GLU A 548 -7.95 11.63 25.86
CA GLU A 548 -7.92 11.51 24.39
C GLU A 548 -8.02 10.05 23.94
N MET A 549 -7.38 9.13 24.68
CA MET A 549 -7.58 7.69 24.45
C MET A 549 -9.01 7.24 24.76
N GLU A 550 -9.65 7.76 25.81
CA GLU A 550 -11.07 7.49 26.08
C GLU A 550 -11.94 7.94 24.89
N LYS A 551 -11.70 9.14 24.35
CA LYS A 551 -12.42 9.66 23.16
C LYS A 551 -12.20 8.75 21.94
N TYR A 552 -10.96 8.32 21.71
CA TYR A 552 -10.63 7.40 20.63
C TYR A 552 -11.40 6.08 20.73
N PHE A 553 -11.37 5.42 21.90
CA PHE A 553 -12.09 4.16 22.11
C PHE A 553 -13.61 4.29 22.02
N LYS A 554 -14.17 5.43 22.38
CA LYS A 554 -15.60 5.69 22.26
C LYS A 554 -16.08 5.64 20.80
N ASN A 555 -15.24 6.05 19.85
CA ASN A 555 -15.55 6.00 18.42
C ASN A 555 -15.58 4.56 17.87
N PHE A 556 -14.97 3.57 18.54
CA PHE A 556 -14.89 2.18 18.11
C PHE A 556 -16.01 1.27 18.64
N GLN A 557 -17.07 1.81 19.28
CA GLN A 557 -18.21 1.05 19.80
C GLN A 557 -17.79 -0.22 20.55
N MET A 558 -16.80 -0.09 21.45
CA MET A 558 -16.34 -1.22 22.27
C MET A 558 -17.50 -1.80 23.10
N PRO A 559 -17.57 -3.12 23.28
CA PRO A 559 -18.65 -3.77 24.04
C PRO A 559 -18.77 -3.27 25.48
N THR A 560 -17.65 -2.81 26.06
CA THR A 560 -17.59 -2.20 27.40
C THR A 560 -17.00 -0.81 27.27
N PRO A 561 -17.71 0.26 27.70
CA PRO A 561 -17.17 1.62 27.67
C PRO A 561 -15.89 1.69 28.52
N VAL A 562 -14.80 2.10 27.90
CA VAL A 562 -13.54 2.36 28.61
C VAL A 562 -13.58 3.82 29.02
N LYS A 563 -13.39 4.11 30.33
CA LYS A 563 -13.47 5.46 30.91
C LYS A 563 -12.21 5.72 31.71
N ALA A 564 -11.57 6.87 31.47
CA ALA A 564 -10.43 7.31 32.24
C ALA A 564 -10.87 7.72 33.65
N ASP A 565 -10.04 7.45 34.64
CA ASP A 565 -10.25 7.96 36.02
C ASP A 565 -10.13 9.49 35.99
N ARG A 566 -11.08 10.16 36.62
CA ARG A 566 -11.09 11.63 36.74
C ARG A 566 -10.61 12.06 38.10
N ILE A 567 -9.54 12.83 38.12
CA ILE A 567 -8.97 13.42 39.35
C ILE A 567 -9.13 14.93 39.22
N LEU A 568 -9.87 15.55 40.17
CA LEU A 568 -10.04 17.00 40.21
C LEU A 568 -8.95 17.64 41.07
N GLU A 569 -8.11 18.46 40.43
CA GLU A 569 -7.09 19.23 41.14
C GLU A 569 -7.60 20.65 41.41
N LEU A 570 -7.44 21.12 42.65
CA LEU A 570 -7.84 22.43 43.12
C LEU A 570 -6.62 23.28 43.53
N ASN A 571 -6.60 24.52 43.06
CA ASN A 571 -5.62 25.53 43.46
C ASN A 571 -6.10 26.16 44.80
N THR A 572 -5.54 25.70 45.91
CA THR A 572 -5.94 26.15 47.25
C THR A 572 -5.65 27.63 47.53
N ASP A 573 -4.77 28.27 46.76
CA ASP A 573 -4.45 29.68 46.82
C ASP A 573 -5.39 30.56 45.97
N HIS A 574 -6.23 29.95 45.12
CA HIS A 574 -7.10 30.71 44.25
C HIS A 574 -8.36 31.23 44.97
N PRO A 575 -8.76 32.51 44.77
CA PRO A 575 -9.89 33.13 45.46
C PRO A 575 -11.22 32.34 45.39
N ALA A 576 -11.49 31.69 44.24
CA ALA A 576 -12.71 30.89 44.09
C ALA A 576 -12.70 29.62 44.95
N VAL A 577 -11.53 28.97 45.13
CA VAL A 577 -11.39 27.81 46.00
C VAL A 577 -11.45 28.23 47.47
N GLN A 578 -10.83 29.36 47.83
CA GLN A 578 -10.92 29.94 49.18
C GLN A 578 -12.37 30.35 49.54
N ALA A 579 -13.12 30.90 48.57
CA ALA A 579 -14.54 31.22 48.75
C ALA A 579 -15.39 29.96 49.00
N MET A 580 -15.09 28.86 48.30
CA MET A 580 -15.74 27.55 48.52
C MET A 580 -15.43 27.04 49.94
N GLU A 581 -14.17 27.07 50.37
CA GLU A 581 -13.74 26.67 51.70
C GLU A 581 -14.45 27.48 52.82
N ALA A 582 -14.48 28.80 52.68
CA ALA A 582 -15.19 29.65 53.64
C ALA A 582 -16.71 29.36 53.69
N ALA A 583 -17.31 29.03 52.55
CA ALA A 583 -18.71 28.67 52.46
C ALA A 583 -19.04 27.32 53.12
N MET A 584 -18.09 26.37 53.22
CA MET A 584 -18.32 25.07 53.89
C MET A 584 -18.85 25.20 55.32
N THR A 585 -18.43 26.24 56.05
CA THR A 585 -18.84 26.49 57.41
C THR A 585 -20.02 27.46 57.54
N SER A 586 -20.19 28.36 56.57
CA SER A 586 -21.20 29.44 56.62
C SER A 586 -22.47 29.16 55.82
N ASP A 587 -22.33 28.51 54.68
CA ASP A 587 -23.41 28.22 53.71
C ASP A 587 -23.05 26.98 52.88
N ARG A 588 -23.36 25.80 53.42
CA ARG A 588 -23.01 24.51 52.79
C ARG A 588 -23.61 24.37 51.37
N ALA A 589 -24.83 24.88 51.14
CA ALA A 589 -25.45 24.80 49.83
C ALA A 589 -24.66 25.60 48.78
N LYS A 590 -24.14 26.76 49.16
CA LYS A 590 -23.28 27.57 48.32
C LYS A 590 -21.91 26.91 48.09
N ALA A 591 -21.35 26.23 49.06
CA ALA A 591 -20.11 25.45 48.88
C ALA A 591 -20.31 24.30 47.89
N GLU A 592 -21.43 23.57 47.96
CA GLU A 592 -21.78 22.51 46.99
C GLU A 592 -21.98 23.07 45.57
N LEU A 593 -22.57 24.27 45.45
CA LEU A 593 -22.71 25.00 44.18
C LEU A 593 -21.33 25.31 43.57
N TYR A 594 -20.41 25.84 44.38
CA TYR A 594 -19.03 26.09 43.91
C TYR A 594 -18.34 24.82 43.45
N ALA A 595 -18.43 23.72 44.21
CA ALA A 595 -17.78 22.45 43.85
C ALA A 595 -18.28 21.91 42.49
N LYS A 596 -19.60 21.97 42.24
CA LYS A 596 -20.20 21.54 40.98
C LYS A 596 -19.75 22.41 39.80
N ILE A 597 -19.78 23.75 39.94
CA ILE A 597 -19.33 24.67 38.90
C ILE A 597 -17.85 24.47 38.59
N LEU A 598 -17.00 24.36 39.60
CA LEU A 598 -15.56 24.13 39.39
C LEU A 598 -15.28 22.79 38.71
N TYR A 599 -16.06 21.75 39.01
CA TYR A 599 -15.98 20.46 38.33
C TYR A 599 -16.32 20.59 36.82
N ASP A 600 -17.46 21.24 36.52
CA ASP A 600 -17.90 21.44 35.15
C ASP A 600 -16.92 22.32 34.36
N GLN A 601 -16.35 23.36 34.99
CA GLN A 601 -15.28 24.15 34.39
C GLN A 601 -14.03 23.32 34.06
N ALA A 602 -13.64 22.40 34.97
CA ALA A 602 -12.51 21.51 34.73
C ALA A 602 -12.76 20.55 33.57
N LEU A 603 -14.01 20.06 33.40
CA LEU A 603 -14.40 19.26 32.22
C LEU A 603 -14.29 20.07 30.93
N LEU A 604 -14.84 21.30 30.91
CA LEU A 604 -14.78 22.18 29.71
C LEU A 604 -13.34 22.48 29.30
N ILE A 605 -12.47 22.79 30.29
CA ILE A 605 -11.05 23.06 30.05
C ILE A 605 -10.35 21.83 29.48
N ALA A 606 -10.67 20.64 30.00
CA ALA A 606 -10.12 19.37 29.52
C ALA A 606 -10.70 18.90 28.18
N GLY A 607 -11.61 19.68 27.57
CA GLY A 607 -12.28 19.30 26.32
C GLY A 607 -13.21 18.09 26.48
N LEU A 608 -13.72 17.86 27.70
CA LEU A 608 -14.67 16.80 28.00
C LEU A 608 -16.10 17.34 27.93
N PRO A 609 -17.08 16.55 27.48
CA PRO A 609 -18.46 16.98 27.43
C PRO A 609 -19.04 17.13 28.85
N LEU A 610 -19.83 18.17 29.04
CA LEU A 610 -20.69 18.31 30.25
C LEU A 610 -21.80 17.24 30.21
N GLU A 611 -22.13 16.69 31.38
CA GLU A 611 -23.23 15.72 31.48
C GLU A 611 -24.58 16.43 31.23
N ASP A 612 -24.76 17.62 31.83
CA ASP A 612 -25.92 18.50 31.62
C ASP A 612 -25.48 19.97 31.47
N PRO A 613 -25.36 20.47 30.21
CA PRO A 613 -25.01 21.87 29.95
C PRO A 613 -26.05 22.87 30.52
N SER A 614 -27.32 22.46 30.66
CA SER A 614 -28.37 23.32 31.17
C SER A 614 -28.20 23.50 32.68
N GLU A 615 -27.93 22.40 33.43
CA GLU A 615 -27.63 22.47 34.88
C GLU A 615 -26.45 23.42 35.13
N TYR A 616 -25.36 23.30 34.38
CA TYR A 616 -24.21 24.19 34.51
C TYR A 616 -24.60 25.67 34.35
N THR A 617 -25.42 25.99 33.35
CA THR A 617 -25.88 27.37 33.09
C THR A 617 -26.73 27.90 34.27
N ASP A 618 -27.63 27.07 34.80
CA ASP A 618 -28.46 27.41 35.93
C ASP A 618 -27.66 27.64 37.21
N LEU A 619 -26.65 26.78 37.49
CA LEU A 619 -25.74 26.91 38.60
C LEU A 619 -24.92 28.22 38.53
N VAL A 620 -24.41 28.57 37.35
CA VAL A 620 -23.70 29.84 37.12
C VAL A 620 -24.63 31.04 37.36
N ALA A 621 -25.87 30.99 36.84
CA ALA A 621 -26.87 32.06 37.01
C ALA A 621 -27.25 32.23 38.51
N GLU A 622 -27.23 31.16 39.31
CA GLU A 622 -27.50 31.24 40.73
C GLU A 622 -26.38 31.96 41.49
N LEU A 623 -25.12 31.77 41.10
CA LEU A 623 -23.98 32.53 41.67
C LEU A 623 -24.03 34.02 41.35
N MET A 624 -24.71 34.43 40.32
CA MET A 624 -24.85 35.84 39.89
C MET A 624 -25.92 36.59 40.67
N LYS A 625 -26.71 35.89 41.50
CA LYS A 625 -27.73 36.50 42.37
C LYS A 625 -27.11 36.96 43.69
#